data_95f3029df7e19a8908ac929e910e8ed3
#
_entry.id   95f3029df7e19a8908ac929e910e8ed3
#
_cell.length_a   1.000
_cell.length_b   1.000
_cell.length_c   1.000
_cell.angle_alpha   90.00
_cell.angle_beta   90.00
_cell.angle_gamma   90.00
#
_symmetry.space_group_name_H-M   'P 1'
#
loop_
_entity.id
_entity.type
_entity.pdbx_description
1 polymer ?
#
loop_
_entity_poly.entity_id
_entity_poly.type
_entity_poly.pdbx_seq_one_letter_code
_entity_poly.pdbx_strand_id
1 'polypeptide(L)'
;MCIRDRIIGEVAGVDRFRSRHAFARHNGTAPTPVWSSNTERHRLSRAGNRQLNAALHRVALTQARALPQARAYLDHRADAGATRKEAIRSLKRRLSDVVYRALLADAHLPAEETPSATIPRAA
;
A
#
# COMPACT_ATOMS: atom_id res chain seq x y z
N MET A 1 -7.77 -13.99 9.92
CA MET A 1 -7.18 -12.68 10.19
C MET A 1 -7.56 -11.71 9.08
N CYS A 2 -8.04 -10.54 9.43
CA CYS A 2 -8.41 -9.57 8.41
C CYS A 2 -7.17 -8.88 7.84
N ILE A 3 -7.35 -8.23 6.68
CA ILE A 3 -6.23 -7.59 5.98
C ILE A 3 -5.61 -6.49 6.84
N ARG A 4 -6.44 -5.72 7.55
CA ARG A 4 -5.94 -4.65 8.42
C ARG A 4 -5.02 -5.20 9.50
N ASP A 5 -5.45 -6.27 10.16
CA ASP A 5 -4.65 -6.86 11.24
C ASP A 5 -3.36 -7.44 10.71
N ARG A 6 -3.39 -8.01 9.52
CA ARG A 6 -2.17 -8.52 8.90
C ARG A 6 -1.19 -7.40 8.60
N ILE A 7 -1.68 -6.28 8.07
CA ILE A 7 -0.81 -5.15 7.78
C ILE A 7 -0.17 -4.64 9.06
N ILE A 8 -0.96 -4.44 10.10
CA ILE A 8 -0.46 -3.92 11.38
C ILE A 8 0.59 -4.88 11.96
N GLY A 9 0.30 -6.18 11.95
CA GLY A 9 1.21 -7.18 12.48
C GLY A 9 2.51 -7.26 11.70
N GLU A 10 2.44 -7.20 10.38
CA GLU A 10 3.64 -7.31 9.56
C GLU A 10 4.50 -6.05 9.58
N VAL A 11 3.89 -4.89 9.79
CA VAL A 11 4.65 -3.64 9.87
C VAL A 11 5.46 -3.55 11.16
N ALA A 12 4.86 -3.98 12.28
CA ALA A 12 5.55 -4.07 13.58
C ALA A 12 6.22 -2.75 14.01
N GLY A 13 5.52 -1.64 13.77
CA GLY A 13 6.04 -0.33 14.16
C GLY A 13 6.49 0.47 12.95
N VAL A 14 5.69 1.48 12.60
CA VAL A 14 5.93 2.28 11.41
C VAL A 14 7.16 3.18 11.55
N ASP A 15 7.54 3.49 12.81
CA ASP A 15 8.65 4.42 13.07
C ASP A 15 10.00 3.90 12.59
N ARG A 16 10.13 2.59 12.36
CA ARG A 16 11.38 2.03 11.86
C ARG A 16 11.67 2.36 10.40
N PHE A 17 10.70 2.94 9.70
CA PHE A 17 10.90 3.35 8.31
C PHE A 17 11.13 4.84 8.24
N ARG A 18 12.16 5.24 7.48
CA ARG A 18 12.53 6.64 7.37
C ARG A 18 11.58 7.43 6.47
N SER A 19 10.92 6.76 5.54
CA SER A 19 10.09 7.45 4.55
C SER A 19 9.12 6.45 3.93
N ARG A 20 8.17 7.00 3.18
CA ARG A 20 7.24 6.17 2.41
C ARG A 20 7.97 5.30 1.38
N HIS A 21 9.10 5.79 0.87
CA HIS A 21 9.90 5.03 -0.08
C HIS A 21 10.56 3.82 0.59
N ALA A 22 11.06 4.00 1.80
CA ALA A 22 11.63 2.89 2.57
C ALA A 22 10.57 1.84 2.87
N PHE A 23 9.37 2.29 3.24
CA PHE A 23 8.24 1.39 3.49
C PHE A 23 7.85 0.62 2.22
N ALA A 24 7.81 1.31 1.06
CA ALA A 24 7.48 0.67 -0.20
C ALA A 24 8.52 -0.37 -0.61
N ARG A 25 9.80 -0.11 -0.34
CA ARG A 25 10.83 -1.11 -0.60
C ARG A 25 10.67 -2.32 0.30
N HIS A 26 10.32 -2.09 1.56
CA HIS A 26 10.12 -3.18 2.51
C HIS A 26 8.96 -4.09 2.09
N ASN A 27 7.88 -3.51 1.58
CA ASN A 27 6.69 -4.30 1.21
C ASN A 27 6.70 -4.72 -0.26
N GLY A 28 7.73 -4.38 -1.00
CA GLY A 28 7.89 -4.83 -2.38
C GLY A 28 7.07 -4.07 -3.41
N THR A 29 6.47 -2.93 -3.05
CA THR A 29 5.70 -2.14 -4.01
C THR A 29 6.52 -1.07 -4.72
N ALA A 30 7.75 -0.80 -4.27
CA ALA A 30 8.63 0.12 -4.96
C ALA A 30 8.99 -0.45 -6.32
N PRO A 31 8.85 0.33 -7.40
CA PRO A 31 9.18 -0.19 -8.73
C PRO A 31 10.67 -0.46 -8.86
N THR A 32 11.00 -1.55 -9.57
CA THR A 32 12.38 -1.89 -9.89
C THR A 32 12.59 -1.56 -11.36
N PRO A 33 13.45 -0.60 -11.68
CA PRO A 33 13.66 -0.23 -13.09
C PRO A 33 14.36 -1.36 -13.85
N VAL A 34 13.93 -1.58 -15.08
CA VAL A 34 14.54 -2.51 -16.01
C VAL A 34 14.76 -1.77 -17.31
N TRP A 35 16.02 -1.70 -17.75
CA TRP A 35 16.36 -0.99 -18.96
C TRP A 35 16.47 -1.94 -20.14
N SER A 36 15.90 -1.53 -21.27
CA SER A 36 16.03 -2.24 -22.53
C SER A 36 16.20 -1.20 -23.60
N SER A 37 17.40 -1.15 -24.19
CA SER A 37 17.77 -0.10 -25.13
C SER A 37 17.55 1.27 -24.49
N ASN A 38 16.70 2.12 -25.09
CA ASN A 38 16.44 3.45 -24.57
C ASN A 38 15.15 3.53 -23.75
N THR A 39 14.56 2.38 -23.41
CA THR A 39 13.27 2.34 -22.73
C THR A 39 13.46 1.83 -21.32
N GLU A 40 12.99 2.61 -20.35
CA GLU A 40 12.95 2.16 -18.96
C GLU A 40 11.58 1.59 -18.65
N ARG A 41 11.55 0.41 -18.05
CA ARG A 41 10.34 -0.20 -17.55
C ARG A 41 10.56 -0.62 -16.11
N HIS A 42 9.45 -0.87 -15.41
CA HIS A 42 9.50 -1.27 -14.01
C HIS A 42 8.88 -2.66 -13.86
N ARG A 43 9.48 -3.46 -13.00
CA ARG A 43 8.95 -4.79 -12.72
C ARG A 43 8.67 -4.94 -11.23
N LEU A 44 7.93 -6.00 -10.90
CA LEU A 44 7.61 -6.32 -9.52
C LEU A 44 8.90 -6.71 -8.78
N SER A 45 9.12 -6.08 -7.63
CA SER A 45 10.20 -6.46 -6.74
C SER A 45 9.79 -7.72 -5.98
N ARG A 46 10.68 -8.68 -5.90
CA ARG A 46 10.48 -9.88 -5.11
C ARG A 46 11.14 -9.80 -3.74
N ALA A 47 11.87 -8.72 -3.50
CA ALA A 47 12.47 -8.48 -2.21
C ALA A 47 11.41 -7.95 -1.24
N GLY A 48 11.70 -8.05 0.06
CA GLY A 48 10.86 -7.47 1.08
C GLY A 48 9.83 -8.43 1.64
N ASN A 49 8.85 -7.89 2.33
CA ASN A 49 7.86 -8.67 3.07
C ASN A 49 6.74 -9.12 2.13
N ARG A 50 6.71 -10.40 1.82
CA ARG A 50 5.73 -10.96 0.89
C ARG A 50 4.31 -10.94 1.46
N GLN A 51 4.16 -11.11 2.77
CA GLN A 51 2.84 -11.10 3.41
C GLN A 51 2.22 -9.72 3.29
N LEU A 52 3.00 -8.69 3.52
CA LEU A 52 2.54 -7.32 3.41
C LEU A 52 2.21 -6.98 1.96
N ASN A 53 3.04 -7.43 1.02
CA ASN A 53 2.77 -7.25 -0.39
C ASN A 53 1.45 -7.92 -0.80
N ALA A 54 1.22 -9.13 -0.33
CA ALA A 54 -0.02 -9.86 -0.63
C ALA A 54 -1.24 -9.14 -0.07
N ALA A 55 -1.13 -8.57 1.13
CA ALA A 55 -2.23 -7.82 1.72
C ALA A 55 -2.57 -6.59 0.88
N LEU A 56 -1.55 -5.84 0.46
CA LEU A 56 -1.75 -4.68 -0.40
C LEU A 56 -2.34 -5.07 -1.75
N HIS A 57 -1.92 -6.21 -2.29
CA HIS A 57 -2.46 -6.72 -3.54
C HIS A 57 -3.97 -7.00 -3.43
N ARG A 58 -4.38 -7.62 -2.33
CA ARG A 58 -5.81 -7.88 -2.11
C ARG A 58 -6.61 -6.61 -2.01
N VAL A 59 -6.08 -5.60 -1.33
CA VAL A 59 -6.75 -4.30 -1.25
C VAL A 59 -6.88 -3.69 -2.63
N ALA A 60 -5.80 -3.73 -3.42
CA ALA A 60 -5.82 -3.18 -4.78
C ALA A 60 -6.87 -3.86 -5.66
N LEU A 61 -6.93 -5.19 -5.61
CA LEU A 61 -7.91 -5.93 -6.42
C LEU A 61 -9.34 -5.62 -5.98
N THR A 62 -9.58 -5.51 -4.68
CA THR A 62 -10.90 -5.17 -4.16
C THR A 62 -11.32 -3.79 -4.60
N GLN A 63 -10.42 -2.81 -4.51
CA GLN A 63 -10.72 -1.45 -4.95
C GLN A 63 -10.95 -1.38 -6.45
N ALA A 64 -10.18 -2.15 -7.22
CA ALA A 64 -10.35 -2.18 -8.69
C ALA A 64 -11.75 -2.64 -9.08
N ARG A 65 -12.36 -3.50 -8.28
CA ARG A 65 -13.73 -3.97 -8.56
C ARG A 65 -14.80 -3.03 -8.02
N ALA A 66 -14.58 -2.46 -6.84
CA ALA A 66 -15.66 -1.83 -6.09
C ALA A 66 -15.58 -0.31 -6.03
N LEU A 67 -14.40 0.27 -6.22
CA LEU A 67 -14.19 1.69 -5.99
C LEU A 67 -14.06 2.43 -7.32
N PRO A 68 -14.99 3.35 -7.66
CA PRO A 68 -14.93 4.05 -8.95
C PRO A 68 -13.63 4.81 -9.17
N GLN A 69 -13.06 5.41 -8.13
CA GLN A 69 -11.81 6.16 -8.24
C GLN A 69 -10.64 5.25 -8.63
N ALA A 70 -10.60 4.04 -8.07
CA ALA A 70 -9.56 3.09 -8.42
C ALA A 70 -9.71 2.62 -9.87
N ARG A 71 -10.95 2.38 -10.30
CA ARG A 71 -11.19 2.01 -11.70
C ARG A 71 -10.78 3.12 -12.65
N ALA A 72 -11.12 4.36 -12.32
CA ALA A 72 -10.72 5.50 -13.14
C ALA A 72 -9.19 5.61 -13.22
N TYR A 73 -8.50 5.40 -12.11
CA TYR A 73 -7.04 5.40 -12.10
C TYR A 73 -6.47 4.32 -13.02
N LEU A 74 -7.02 3.11 -12.94
CA LEU A 74 -6.55 2.01 -13.78
C LEU A 74 -6.81 2.28 -15.26
N ASP A 75 -7.98 2.86 -15.59
CA ASP A 75 -8.30 3.21 -16.97
C ASP A 75 -7.36 4.27 -17.48
N HIS A 76 -7.04 5.26 -16.68
CA HIS A 76 -6.09 6.30 -17.05
C HIS A 76 -4.70 5.70 -17.34
N ARG A 77 -4.27 4.75 -16.52
CA ARG A 77 -2.99 4.08 -16.76
C ARG A 77 -3.01 3.25 -18.03
N ALA A 78 -4.13 2.59 -18.32
CA ALA A 78 -4.27 1.81 -19.54
C ALA A 78 -4.22 2.70 -20.76
N ASP A 79 -4.86 3.87 -20.70
CA ASP A 79 -4.84 4.85 -21.81
C ASP A 79 -3.41 5.36 -22.05
N ALA A 80 -2.58 5.38 -21.03
CA ALA A 80 -1.18 5.77 -21.15
C ALA A 80 -0.26 4.62 -21.59
N GLY A 81 -0.84 3.47 -21.91
CA GLY A 81 -0.07 2.33 -22.45
C GLY A 81 0.34 1.27 -21.45
N ALA A 82 -0.09 1.37 -20.21
CA ALA A 82 0.28 0.36 -19.19
C ALA A 82 -0.56 -0.90 -19.35
N THR A 83 0.06 -2.05 -19.09
CA THR A 83 -0.68 -3.30 -19.02
C THR A 83 -1.49 -3.35 -17.73
N ARG A 84 -2.43 -4.30 -17.65
CA ARG A 84 -3.23 -4.48 -16.43
C ARG A 84 -2.34 -4.73 -15.22
N LYS A 85 -1.31 -5.55 -15.37
CA LYS A 85 -0.39 -5.87 -14.27
C LYS A 85 0.39 -4.63 -13.82
N GLU A 86 0.84 -3.83 -14.79
CA GLU A 86 1.56 -2.60 -14.48
C GLU A 86 0.67 -1.61 -13.75
N ALA A 87 -0.59 -1.48 -14.19
CA ALA A 87 -1.54 -0.57 -13.57
C ALA A 87 -1.84 -1.01 -12.12
N ILE A 88 -2.01 -2.30 -11.88
CA ILE A 88 -2.24 -2.81 -10.53
C ILE A 88 -1.02 -2.56 -9.63
N ARG A 89 0.19 -2.75 -10.16
CA ARG A 89 1.40 -2.47 -9.39
C ARG A 89 1.49 -0.99 -9.01
N SER A 90 1.13 -0.11 -9.93
CA SER A 90 1.11 1.32 -9.64
C SER A 90 0.08 1.65 -8.55
N LEU A 91 -1.08 1.03 -8.60
CA LEU A 91 -2.09 1.21 -7.58
C LEU A 91 -1.60 0.73 -6.21
N LYS A 92 -0.93 -0.42 -6.16
CA LYS A 92 -0.35 -0.93 -4.92
C LYS A 92 0.66 0.05 -4.34
N ARG A 93 1.47 0.68 -5.20
CA ARG A 93 2.43 1.67 -4.73
C ARG A 93 1.74 2.86 -4.08
N ARG A 94 0.66 3.34 -4.67
CA ARG A 94 -0.13 4.43 -4.08
C ARG A 94 -0.77 4.01 -2.77
N LEU A 95 -1.29 2.77 -2.71
CA LEU A 95 -1.87 2.25 -1.48
C LEU A 95 -0.82 2.13 -0.38
N SER A 96 0.41 1.77 -0.73
CA SER A 96 1.51 1.75 0.23
C SER A 96 1.70 3.12 0.88
N ASP A 97 1.66 4.20 0.09
CA ASP A 97 1.79 5.55 0.62
C ASP A 97 0.63 5.91 1.55
N VAL A 98 -0.59 5.53 1.17
CA VAL A 98 -1.77 5.79 1.99
C VAL A 98 -1.66 5.06 3.33
N VAL A 99 -1.27 3.80 3.30
CA VAL A 99 -1.11 2.99 4.51
C VAL A 99 -0.03 3.58 5.40
N TYR A 100 1.10 3.97 4.82
CA TYR A 100 2.19 4.56 5.58
C TYR A 100 1.75 5.82 6.32
N ARG A 101 1.04 6.70 5.63
CA ARG A 101 0.55 7.93 6.25
C ARG A 101 -0.46 7.65 7.35
N ALA A 102 -1.35 6.67 7.13
CA ALA A 102 -2.34 6.30 8.14
C ALA A 102 -1.67 5.75 9.39
N LEU A 103 -0.65 4.90 9.22
CA LEU A 103 0.07 4.32 10.34
C LEU A 103 0.86 5.37 11.10
N LEU A 104 1.44 6.35 10.40
CA LEU A 104 2.12 7.46 11.05
C LEU A 104 1.16 8.29 11.89
N ALA A 105 -0.02 8.59 11.35
CA ALA A 105 -1.02 9.35 12.08
C ALA A 105 -1.44 8.62 13.36
N ASP A 106 -1.67 7.31 13.26
CA ASP A 106 -2.04 6.51 14.42
C ASP A 106 -0.92 6.49 15.46
N ALA A 107 0.33 6.40 15.03
CA ALA A 107 1.46 6.32 15.94
C ALA A 107 1.69 7.63 16.69
N HIS A 108 1.22 8.75 16.15
CA HIS A 108 1.42 10.07 16.75
C HIS A 108 0.20 10.58 17.50
N LEU A 109 -0.87 9.78 17.62
CA LEU A 109 -2.03 10.17 18.41
C LEU A 109 -1.70 10.08 19.90
N PRO A 110 -2.18 11.02 20.71
CA PRO A 110 -2.04 10.92 22.15
C PRO A 110 -2.75 9.65 22.68
N ALA A 111 -2.19 9.10 23.74
CA ALA A 111 -2.74 7.87 24.28
C ALA A 111 -4.18 8.03 24.75
N GLU A 112 -4.53 9.21 25.24
CA GLU A 112 -5.88 9.46 25.74
C GLU A 112 -6.91 9.55 24.63
N GLU A 113 -6.46 9.67 23.40
CA GLU A 113 -7.37 9.74 22.26
C GLU A 113 -7.59 8.40 21.58
N THR A 114 -6.80 7.45 22.01
CA THR A 114 -7.02 6.16 21.43
C THR A 114 -8.23 5.59 22.08
N PRO A 115 -9.17 5.59 21.54
CA PRO A 115 -10.36 5.46 22.01
C PRO A 115 -11.13 4.76 22.62
N SER A 116 -10.71 5.33 22.89
CA SER A 116 -11.37 5.30 23.48
C SER A 116 -12.30 4.57 23.31
N ALA A 117 -11.74 4.25 23.10
CA ALA A 117 -12.38 3.63 22.75
C ALA A 117 -13.36 3.33 23.59
N THR A 118 -13.34 3.68 23.95
CA THR A 118 -14.03 3.50 24.60
C THR A 118 -15.22 3.44 24.51
N ILE A 119 -15.30 3.35 24.32
CA ILE A 119 -16.28 3.24 24.17
C ILE A 119 -17.15 3.01 24.69
N PRO A 120 -17.22 2.99 24.94
CA PRO A 120 -17.97 2.78 25.44
C PRO A 120 -18.96 2.63 25.74
N ARG A 121 -19.02 2.76 25.90
CA ARG A 121 -19.80 2.57 26.25
C ARG A 121 -20.67 2.30 26.48
N ALA A 122 -20.48 2.17 26.46
CA ALA A 122 -21.15 1.95 26.71
C ALA A 122 -21.93 1.76 27.35
N ALA A 123 -22.00 2.02 27.60
CA ALA A 123 -22.68 1.80 28.18
C ALA A 123 -23.38 1.46 28.26
#